data_f96eca904ef81554f88977c35db29262
#
_entry.id   f96eca904ef81554f88977c35db29262
#
_cell.length_a   1.000
_cell.length_b   1.000
_cell.length_c   1.000
_cell.angle_alpha   90.00
_cell.angle_beta   90.00
_cell.angle_gamma   90.00
#
_symmetry.space_group_name_H-M   'P 1'
#
loop_
_entity.id
_entity.type
_entity.pdbx_description
1 polymer ?
#
loop_
_entity_poly.entity_id
_entity_poly.type
_entity_poly.pdbx_seq_one_letter_code
_entity_poly.pdbx_strand_id
1 'polypeptide(L)'
;ILDIAARYDITLSLGDGLRSGSLHDGNDAAQFAELQTLGELNRAAGKRDVQVMIEGPGHIPLNGIALNQIKEEKLCDGAPFYTLGPLVTDCGAGYDHVTAAIGGAIIGSHGTAMLCYVTPKEHLGLPDADDVREGLAVFRIAAHAADIAKGIPGATIRDLMMSAARFEFRWNDQFNLSVDPARAASMHDETLGGSGGRDAHFCSMCGPGFCPMKLARDLFDD
;
A
#
# COMPACT_ATOMS: atom_id res chain seq x y z
N ILE A 1 20.94 -24.92 -1.35
CA ILE A 1 19.61 -24.30 -1.13
C ILE A 1 18.68 -24.68 -2.28
N LEU A 2 19.03 -24.45 -3.55
CA LEU A 2 18.15 -24.70 -4.71
C LEU A 2 17.65 -26.15 -4.79
N ASP A 3 18.51 -27.14 -4.49
CA ASP A 3 18.09 -28.55 -4.50
C ASP A 3 17.04 -28.86 -3.41
N ILE A 4 17.11 -28.16 -2.28
CA ILE A 4 16.11 -28.25 -1.22
C ILE A 4 14.82 -27.56 -1.65
N ALA A 5 14.94 -26.34 -2.18
CA ALA A 5 13.79 -25.55 -2.64
C ALA A 5 13.01 -26.30 -3.73
N ALA A 6 13.71 -26.85 -4.74
CA ALA A 6 13.07 -27.65 -5.79
C ALA A 6 12.39 -28.91 -5.25
N ARG A 7 13.04 -29.60 -4.27
CA ARG A 7 12.47 -30.82 -3.68
C ARG A 7 11.17 -30.60 -2.91
N TYR A 8 11.05 -29.46 -2.25
CA TYR A 8 9.93 -29.15 -1.34
C TYR A 8 8.99 -28.09 -1.89
N ASP A 9 9.14 -27.69 -3.16
CA ASP A 9 8.36 -26.65 -3.81
C ASP A 9 8.35 -25.32 -3.01
N ILE A 10 9.54 -24.86 -2.65
CA ILE A 10 9.76 -23.64 -1.86
C ILE A 10 10.10 -22.47 -2.77
N THR A 11 9.34 -21.40 -2.71
CA THR A 11 9.70 -20.11 -3.33
C THR A 11 10.77 -19.40 -2.48
N LEU A 12 11.78 -18.85 -3.13
CA LEU A 12 12.83 -18.06 -2.47
C LEU A 12 12.50 -16.56 -2.52
N SER A 13 12.64 -15.88 -1.39
CA SER A 13 12.72 -14.43 -1.34
C SER A 13 14.18 -14.03 -1.30
N LEU A 14 14.66 -13.38 -2.35
CA LEU A 14 16.05 -12.94 -2.43
C LEU A 14 16.17 -11.55 -1.81
N GLY A 15 16.84 -11.49 -0.67
CA GLY A 15 16.94 -10.30 0.18
C GLY A 15 17.82 -9.20 -0.39
N ASP A 16 17.64 -8.03 0.17
CA ASP A 16 18.23 -6.76 -0.19
C ASP A 16 19.15 -6.24 0.94
N GLY A 17 20.28 -6.91 1.14
CA GLY A 17 21.27 -6.56 2.17
C GLY A 17 21.85 -5.15 2.03
N LEU A 18 21.81 -4.59 0.81
CA LEU A 18 22.27 -3.24 0.47
C LEU A 18 21.12 -2.29 0.09
N ARG A 19 19.91 -2.58 0.55
CA ARG A 19 18.79 -1.64 0.33
C ARG A 19 19.08 -0.28 0.99
N SER A 20 18.60 0.80 0.36
CA SER A 20 18.76 2.15 0.88
C SER A 20 18.14 2.34 2.26
N GLY A 21 18.95 2.82 3.22
CA GLY A 21 18.52 3.13 4.58
C GLY A 21 18.20 4.61 4.81
N SER A 22 18.43 5.45 3.80
CA SER A 22 18.10 6.87 3.77
C SER A 22 17.92 7.36 2.33
N LEU A 23 17.34 8.54 2.14
CA LEU A 23 17.27 9.13 0.80
C LEU A 23 18.66 9.37 0.17
N HIS A 24 19.68 9.50 1.00
CA HIS A 24 21.05 9.77 0.54
C HIS A 24 21.65 8.60 -0.27
N ASP A 25 21.34 7.39 0.09
CA ASP A 25 21.81 6.16 -0.59
C ASP A 25 20.75 5.54 -1.51
N GLY A 26 19.64 6.24 -1.72
CA GLY A 26 18.57 5.81 -2.63
C GLY A 26 19.04 5.74 -4.09
N ASN A 27 18.89 4.56 -4.72
CA ASN A 27 19.34 4.30 -6.10
C ASN A 27 20.85 4.44 -6.30
N ASP A 28 21.65 4.19 -5.29
CA ASP A 28 23.11 4.25 -5.40
C ASP A 28 23.70 3.07 -6.18
N ALA A 29 25.02 3.11 -6.39
CA ALA A 29 25.72 2.09 -7.13
C ALA A 29 25.70 0.71 -6.38
N ALA A 30 25.73 0.75 -5.04
CA ALA A 30 25.72 -0.48 -4.23
C ALA A 30 24.38 -1.21 -4.33
N GLN A 31 23.27 -0.48 -4.21
CA GLN A 31 21.92 -1.02 -4.37
C GLN A 31 21.74 -1.65 -5.77
N PHE A 32 22.15 -0.96 -6.82
CA PHE A 32 22.01 -1.51 -8.18
C PHE A 32 22.95 -2.65 -8.50
N ALA A 33 24.15 -2.71 -7.90
CA ALA A 33 25.04 -3.87 -8.01
C ALA A 33 24.43 -5.10 -7.33
N GLU A 34 23.80 -4.93 -6.17
CA GLU A 34 23.04 -6.00 -5.52
C GLU A 34 21.90 -6.46 -6.40
N LEU A 35 21.09 -5.55 -6.92
CA LEU A 35 19.95 -5.88 -7.78
C LEU A 35 20.39 -6.70 -9.01
N GLN A 36 21.53 -6.37 -9.60
CA GLN A 36 22.12 -7.18 -10.67
C GLN A 36 22.44 -8.59 -10.20
N THR A 37 23.04 -8.74 -9.03
CA THR A 37 23.36 -10.06 -8.43
C THR A 37 22.09 -10.86 -8.16
N LEU A 38 21.04 -10.21 -7.64
CA LEU A 38 19.74 -10.85 -7.42
C LEU A 38 19.14 -11.37 -8.72
N GLY A 39 19.28 -10.63 -9.81
CA GLY A 39 18.86 -11.09 -11.15
C GLY A 39 19.66 -12.31 -11.63
N GLU A 40 20.96 -12.38 -11.35
CA GLU A 40 21.78 -13.56 -11.65
C GLU A 40 21.32 -14.78 -10.84
N LEU A 41 21.01 -14.59 -9.57
CA LEU A 41 20.48 -15.63 -8.69
C LEU A 41 19.09 -16.08 -9.12
N ASN A 42 18.22 -15.16 -9.56
CA ASN A 42 16.90 -15.49 -10.12
C ASN A 42 17.05 -16.43 -11.34
N ARG A 43 17.95 -16.10 -12.28
CA ARG A 43 18.21 -16.95 -13.43
C ARG A 43 18.78 -18.32 -13.04
N ALA A 44 19.62 -18.37 -12.00
CA ALA A 44 20.15 -19.64 -11.49
C ALA A 44 19.05 -20.51 -10.86
N ALA A 45 18.11 -19.90 -10.14
CA ALA A 45 16.96 -20.57 -9.55
C ALA A 45 15.99 -21.09 -10.62
N GLY A 46 15.69 -20.29 -11.64
CA GLY A 46 14.83 -20.67 -12.75
C GLY A 46 15.32 -21.89 -13.54
N LYS A 47 16.66 -22.08 -13.66
CA LYS A 47 17.25 -23.30 -14.25
C LYS A 47 16.99 -24.56 -13.43
N ARG A 48 16.50 -24.44 -12.23
CA ARG A 48 16.15 -25.52 -11.30
C ARG A 48 14.66 -25.58 -11.00
N ASP A 49 13.83 -24.87 -11.79
CA ASP A 49 12.39 -24.74 -11.57
C ASP A 49 12.02 -24.24 -10.16
N VAL A 50 12.86 -23.39 -9.57
CA VAL A 50 12.62 -22.75 -8.28
C VAL A 50 12.12 -21.34 -8.51
N GLN A 51 10.93 -21.03 -7.97
CA GLN A 51 10.36 -19.70 -8.00
C GLN A 51 11.11 -18.74 -7.08
N VAL A 52 11.17 -17.47 -7.48
CA VAL A 52 11.87 -16.41 -6.75
C VAL A 52 11.01 -15.17 -6.73
N MET A 53 11.02 -14.43 -5.62
CA MET A 53 10.69 -13.00 -5.59
C MET A 53 11.94 -12.21 -5.18
N ILE A 54 12.03 -10.98 -5.66
CA ILE A 54 13.14 -10.07 -5.39
C ILE A 54 12.70 -9.05 -4.34
N GLU A 55 13.47 -8.89 -3.28
CA GLU A 55 13.25 -7.81 -2.33
C GLU A 55 13.95 -6.54 -2.81
N GLY A 56 13.36 -5.41 -2.54
CA GLY A 56 13.85 -4.14 -3.04
C GLY A 56 13.51 -2.95 -2.17
N PRO A 57 13.60 -1.71 -2.69
CA PRO A 57 14.25 -0.63 -1.98
C PRO A 57 13.53 -0.22 -0.69
N GLY A 58 14.31 0.40 0.23
CA GLY A 58 13.81 1.00 1.46
C GLY A 58 13.48 2.47 1.27
N HIS A 59 14.49 3.34 1.20
CA HIS A 59 14.31 4.79 1.07
C HIS A 59 14.68 5.24 -0.35
N ILE A 60 13.71 5.82 -1.06
CA ILE A 60 13.92 6.36 -2.42
C ILE A 60 13.18 7.69 -2.54
N PRO A 61 13.83 8.77 -2.97
CA PRO A 61 13.13 10.00 -3.28
C PRO A 61 12.10 9.77 -4.38
N LEU A 62 10.96 10.46 -4.28
CA LEU A 62 9.77 10.22 -5.09
C LEU A 62 10.07 10.11 -6.60
N ASN A 63 10.94 10.98 -7.10
CA ASN A 63 11.34 11.03 -8.51
C ASN A 63 12.25 9.88 -8.95
N GLY A 64 12.81 9.10 -8.01
CA GLY A 64 13.67 7.95 -8.28
C GLY A 64 12.93 6.62 -8.35
N ILE A 65 11.68 6.56 -7.93
CA ILE A 65 10.93 5.31 -7.74
C ILE A 65 10.71 4.55 -9.07
N ALA A 66 10.26 5.24 -10.10
CA ALA A 66 10.01 4.62 -11.40
C ALA A 66 11.28 3.99 -11.99
N LEU A 67 12.44 4.68 -11.84
CA LEU A 67 13.73 4.15 -12.29
C LEU A 67 14.09 2.83 -11.59
N ASN A 68 13.80 2.73 -10.30
CA ASN A 68 14.08 1.53 -9.51
C ASN A 68 13.29 0.33 -10.04
N GLN A 69 11.98 0.47 -10.24
CA GLN A 69 11.12 -0.56 -10.81
C GLN A 69 11.57 -0.98 -12.22
N ILE A 70 11.84 -0.01 -13.10
CA ILE A 70 12.30 -0.30 -14.47
C ILE A 70 13.62 -1.08 -14.48
N LYS A 71 14.53 -0.77 -13.55
CA LYS A 71 15.79 -1.49 -13.44
C LYS A 71 15.58 -2.92 -12.93
N GLU A 72 14.70 -3.10 -11.95
CA GLU A 72 14.37 -4.44 -11.46
C GLU A 72 13.80 -5.31 -12.59
N GLU A 73 12.77 -4.86 -13.28
CA GLU A 73 12.20 -5.61 -14.41
C GLU A 73 13.24 -6.08 -15.42
N LYS A 74 14.19 -5.20 -15.76
CA LYS A 74 15.25 -5.51 -16.73
C LYS A 74 16.33 -6.44 -16.19
N LEU A 75 16.74 -6.26 -14.94
CA LEU A 75 17.84 -7.01 -14.34
C LEU A 75 17.39 -8.35 -13.80
N CYS A 76 16.14 -8.45 -13.37
CA CYS A 76 15.57 -9.62 -12.72
C CYS A 76 14.55 -10.37 -13.59
N ASP A 77 14.49 -10.07 -14.90
CA ASP A 77 13.66 -10.77 -15.89
C ASP A 77 12.18 -10.79 -15.51
N GLY A 78 11.68 -9.71 -14.91
CA GLY A 78 10.29 -9.55 -14.49
C GLY A 78 9.88 -10.43 -13.31
N ALA A 79 10.82 -10.87 -12.47
CA ALA A 79 10.51 -11.58 -11.23
C ALA A 79 9.61 -10.71 -10.33
N PRO A 80 8.71 -11.29 -9.51
CA PRO A 80 7.90 -10.51 -8.59
C PRO A 80 8.76 -9.65 -7.66
N PHE A 81 8.51 -8.33 -7.66
CA PHE A 81 9.23 -7.39 -6.82
C PHE A 81 8.48 -7.15 -5.51
N TYR A 82 9.19 -7.24 -4.39
CA TYR A 82 8.70 -7.00 -3.04
C TYR A 82 9.44 -5.83 -2.40
N THR A 83 8.77 -4.73 -2.12
CA THR A 83 9.42 -3.47 -1.71
C THR A 83 9.01 -3.04 -0.31
N LEU A 84 9.96 -2.43 0.42
CA LEU A 84 9.70 -1.78 1.70
C LEU A 84 9.30 -0.32 1.46
N GLY A 85 8.06 -0.08 1.14
CA GLY A 85 7.60 1.23 0.75
C GLY A 85 7.73 1.44 -0.77
N PRO A 86 8.60 2.35 -1.27
CA PRO A 86 9.70 3.06 -0.58
C PRO A 86 9.28 4.21 0.32
N LEU A 87 10.09 4.49 1.35
CA LEU A 87 9.96 5.71 2.15
C LEU A 87 10.48 6.90 1.33
N VAL A 88 9.63 7.89 1.12
CA VAL A 88 9.90 9.01 0.20
C VAL A 88 10.54 10.24 0.86
N THR A 89 10.66 10.22 2.18
CA THR A 89 11.35 11.23 3.00
C THR A 89 11.85 10.61 4.29
N ASP A 90 12.97 11.11 4.82
CA ASP A 90 13.56 10.64 6.08
C ASP A 90 13.04 11.42 7.30
N CYS A 91 12.24 12.47 7.08
CA CYS A 91 11.72 13.32 8.16
C CYS A 91 10.43 12.81 8.79
N GLY A 92 10.00 11.59 8.43
CA GLY A 92 8.69 11.05 8.81
C GLY A 92 8.67 10.23 10.11
N ALA A 93 9.64 10.35 10.99
CA ALA A 93 9.70 9.59 12.24
C ALA A 93 8.36 9.63 13.00
N GLY A 94 7.81 8.47 13.35
CA GLY A 94 6.46 8.33 13.89
C GLY A 94 5.33 8.27 12.84
N TYR A 95 5.64 8.59 11.58
CA TYR A 95 4.75 8.53 10.42
C TYR A 95 5.36 7.78 9.24
N ASP A 96 6.37 6.95 9.47
CA ASP A 96 7.07 6.23 8.40
C ASP A 96 6.14 5.30 7.61
N HIS A 97 5.08 4.78 8.21
CA HIS A 97 4.02 4.06 7.52
C HIS A 97 3.31 4.92 6.45
N VAL A 98 3.18 6.22 6.68
CA VAL A 98 2.60 7.16 5.69
C VAL A 98 3.60 7.47 4.59
N THR A 99 4.86 7.78 4.94
CA THR A 99 5.91 8.09 3.94
C THR A 99 6.17 6.89 3.03
N ALA A 100 6.17 5.69 3.60
CA ALA A 100 6.34 4.44 2.87
C ALA A 100 5.11 4.08 2.01
N ALA A 101 3.89 4.36 2.48
CA ALA A 101 2.68 4.11 1.69
C ALA A 101 2.59 5.02 0.46
N ILE A 102 3.07 6.26 0.55
CA ILE A 102 3.16 7.17 -0.62
C ILE A 102 4.04 6.53 -1.70
N GLY A 103 5.25 6.13 -1.33
CA GLY A 103 6.16 5.46 -2.27
C GLY A 103 5.64 4.10 -2.72
N GLY A 104 5.01 3.34 -1.82
CA GLY A 104 4.40 2.06 -2.10
C GLY A 104 3.30 2.14 -3.16
N ALA A 105 2.42 3.15 -3.07
CA ALA A 105 1.40 3.37 -4.09
C ALA A 105 2.03 3.69 -5.47
N ILE A 106 3.08 4.48 -5.49
CA ILE A 106 3.77 4.84 -6.73
C ILE A 106 4.50 3.64 -7.32
N ILE A 107 5.35 2.96 -6.56
CA ILE A 107 6.11 1.82 -7.09
C ILE A 107 5.17 0.68 -7.48
N GLY A 108 4.10 0.46 -6.70
CA GLY A 108 3.05 -0.49 -7.01
C GLY A 108 2.36 -0.20 -8.34
N SER A 109 2.10 1.08 -8.65
CA SER A 109 1.50 1.49 -9.93
C SER A 109 2.43 1.25 -11.14
N HIS A 110 3.73 1.14 -10.89
CA HIS A 110 4.74 0.84 -11.91
C HIS A 110 5.02 -0.66 -12.10
N GLY A 111 4.52 -1.55 -11.24
CA GLY A 111 4.68 -2.99 -11.47
C GLY A 111 4.97 -3.83 -10.24
N THR A 112 5.43 -3.25 -9.13
CA THR A 112 5.70 -3.99 -7.90
C THR A 112 4.57 -4.95 -7.54
N ALA A 113 4.91 -6.18 -7.24
CA ALA A 113 3.96 -7.26 -6.98
C ALA A 113 3.49 -7.31 -5.52
N MET A 114 4.34 -6.93 -4.57
CA MET A 114 4.05 -7.02 -3.14
C MET A 114 4.66 -5.83 -2.40
N LEU A 115 3.90 -5.26 -1.46
CA LEU A 115 4.35 -4.20 -0.57
C LEU A 115 4.55 -4.73 0.85
N CYS A 116 5.72 -4.52 1.42
CA CYS A 116 5.94 -4.71 2.84
C CYS A 116 5.28 -3.56 3.60
N TYR A 117 4.44 -3.87 4.60
CA TYR A 117 3.89 -2.81 5.44
C TYR A 117 4.97 -2.26 6.39
N VAL A 118 4.81 -0.99 6.72
CA VAL A 118 5.62 -0.27 7.71
C VAL A 118 4.71 0.18 8.82
N THR A 119 5.19 0.20 10.06
CA THR A 119 4.44 0.67 11.21
C THR A 119 4.82 2.10 11.60
N PRO A 120 4.01 2.80 12.43
CA PRO A 120 4.39 4.12 12.96
C PRO A 120 5.71 4.10 13.75
N LYS A 121 6.10 2.93 14.28
CA LYS A 121 7.31 2.77 15.09
C LYS A 121 8.56 2.39 14.29
N GLU A 122 8.49 2.38 12.97
CA GLU A 122 9.68 2.15 12.14
C GLU A 122 10.78 3.11 12.53
N HIS A 123 12.03 2.63 12.64
CA HIS A 123 13.20 3.34 13.13
C HIS A 123 13.16 3.80 14.60
N LEU A 124 12.07 3.61 15.35
CA LEU A 124 11.88 4.12 16.70
C LEU A 124 11.78 3.03 17.77
N GLY A 125 11.15 1.89 17.47
CA GLY A 125 10.96 0.84 18.45
C GLY A 125 10.18 -0.37 17.95
N LEU A 126 9.93 -1.34 18.82
CA LEU A 126 9.14 -2.51 18.47
C LEU A 126 7.66 -2.15 18.41
N PRO A 127 6.97 -2.52 17.32
CA PRO A 127 5.55 -2.28 17.18
C PRO A 127 4.72 -3.21 18.06
N ASP A 128 3.60 -2.73 18.54
CA ASP A 128 2.53 -3.54 19.14
C ASP A 128 1.45 -3.91 18.08
N ALA A 129 0.39 -4.58 18.54
CA ALA A 129 -0.67 -5.03 17.64
C ALA A 129 -1.45 -3.88 16.99
N ASP A 130 -1.58 -2.74 17.65
CA ASP A 130 -2.30 -1.58 17.11
C ASP A 130 -1.45 -0.86 16.07
N ASP A 131 -0.15 -0.74 16.29
CA ASP A 131 0.81 -0.23 15.28
C ASP A 131 0.78 -1.08 14.01
N VAL A 132 0.77 -2.41 14.16
CA VAL A 132 0.67 -3.35 13.03
C VAL A 132 -0.66 -3.18 12.29
N ARG A 133 -1.77 -3.05 13.02
CA ARG A 133 -3.08 -2.80 12.39
C ARG A 133 -3.09 -1.51 11.60
N GLU A 134 -2.52 -0.44 12.15
CA GLU A 134 -2.44 0.86 11.47
C GLU A 134 -1.57 0.76 10.21
N GLY A 135 -0.39 0.19 10.29
CA GLY A 135 0.49 -0.04 9.15
C GLY A 135 -0.20 -0.85 8.04
N LEU A 136 -0.84 -1.96 8.39
CA LEU A 136 -1.57 -2.80 7.43
C LEU A 136 -2.73 -2.05 6.76
N ALA A 137 -3.50 -1.26 7.51
CA ALA A 137 -4.60 -0.48 6.95
C ALA A 137 -4.09 0.53 5.92
N VAL A 138 -3.03 1.25 6.25
CA VAL A 138 -2.40 2.24 5.36
C VAL A 138 -1.84 1.58 4.10
N PHE A 139 -1.15 0.44 4.23
CA PHE A 139 -0.61 -0.27 3.07
C PHE A 139 -1.66 -0.94 2.19
N ARG A 140 -2.79 -1.37 2.75
CA ARG A 140 -3.95 -1.81 1.95
C ARG A 140 -4.51 -0.67 1.09
N ILE A 141 -4.49 0.57 1.59
CA ILE A 141 -4.89 1.75 0.81
C ILE A 141 -3.88 1.98 -0.33
N ALA A 142 -2.58 1.94 -0.04
CA ALA A 142 -1.53 2.11 -1.04
C ALA A 142 -1.61 1.07 -2.16
N ALA A 143 -1.75 -0.21 -1.80
CA ALA A 143 -1.88 -1.32 -2.76
C ALA A 143 -3.15 -1.19 -3.60
N HIS A 144 -4.28 -0.84 -2.99
CA HIS A 144 -5.54 -0.62 -3.71
C HIS A 144 -5.44 0.54 -4.72
N ALA A 145 -4.82 1.65 -4.32
CA ALA A 145 -4.57 2.78 -5.22
C ALA A 145 -3.67 2.38 -6.41
N ALA A 146 -2.65 1.56 -6.16
CA ALA A 146 -1.78 1.03 -7.20
C ALA A 146 -2.53 0.10 -8.16
N ASP A 147 -3.41 -0.77 -7.66
CA ASP A 147 -4.21 -1.67 -8.48
C ASP A 147 -5.18 -0.93 -9.39
N ILE A 148 -5.80 0.15 -8.89
CA ILE A 148 -6.62 1.05 -9.71
C ILE A 148 -5.76 1.68 -10.81
N ALA A 149 -4.58 2.20 -10.48
CA ALA A 149 -3.69 2.85 -11.44
C ALA A 149 -3.18 1.89 -12.53
N LYS A 150 -2.92 0.62 -12.16
CA LYS A 150 -2.56 -0.44 -13.11
C LYS A 150 -3.74 -0.92 -13.98
N GLY A 151 -4.96 -0.53 -13.68
CA GLY A 151 -6.15 -1.00 -14.38
C GLY A 151 -6.47 -2.48 -14.12
N ILE A 152 -6.17 -2.98 -12.93
CA ILE A 152 -6.48 -4.38 -12.56
C ILE A 152 -8.00 -4.59 -12.67
N PRO A 153 -8.45 -5.64 -13.38
CA PRO A 153 -9.87 -5.90 -13.55
C PRO A 153 -10.61 -6.00 -12.21
N GLY A 154 -11.63 -5.18 -12.04
CA GLY A 154 -12.44 -5.14 -10.82
C GLY A 154 -11.91 -4.27 -9.69
N ALA A 155 -10.72 -3.69 -9.78
CA ALA A 155 -10.14 -2.85 -8.73
C ALA A 155 -11.04 -1.67 -8.34
N THR A 156 -11.73 -1.05 -9.30
CA THR A 156 -12.61 0.10 -9.06
C THR A 156 -14.00 -0.24 -8.52
N ILE A 157 -14.39 -1.50 -8.47
CA ILE A 157 -15.76 -1.91 -8.07
C ILE A 157 -16.09 -1.44 -6.67
N ARG A 158 -15.16 -1.63 -5.72
CA ARG A 158 -15.33 -1.22 -4.33
C ARG A 158 -15.55 0.28 -4.19
N ASP A 159 -14.83 1.09 -4.95
CA ASP A 159 -14.95 2.56 -4.94
C ASP A 159 -16.26 3.03 -5.56
N LEU A 160 -16.72 2.37 -6.63
CA LEU A 160 -18.04 2.63 -7.21
C LEU A 160 -19.16 2.33 -6.22
N MET A 161 -19.09 1.19 -5.51
CA MET A 161 -20.05 0.84 -4.46
C MET A 161 -20.00 1.85 -3.30
N MET A 162 -18.81 2.27 -2.89
CA MET A 162 -18.61 3.29 -1.87
C MET A 162 -19.22 4.64 -2.31
N SER A 163 -19.02 5.03 -3.56
CA SER A 163 -19.59 6.28 -4.11
C SER A 163 -21.11 6.26 -4.08
N ALA A 164 -21.74 5.16 -4.47
CA ALA A 164 -23.19 5.00 -4.38
C ALA A 164 -23.67 5.04 -2.91
N ALA A 165 -22.99 4.31 -2.01
CA ALA A 165 -23.33 4.32 -0.59
C ALA A 165 -23.18 5.71 0.05
N ARG A 166 -22.19 6.51 -0.37
CA ARG A 166 -22.01 7.91 0.06
C ARG A 166 -23.13 8.81 -0.45
N PHE A 167 -23.49 8.72 -1.70
CA PHE A 167 -24.55 9.53 -2.29
C PHE A 167 -25.90 9.27 -1.62
N GLU A 168 -26.17 8.02 -1.24
CA GLU A 168 -27.42 7.62 -0.60
C GLU A 168 -27.38 7.71 0.95
N PHE A 169 -26.26 8.14 1.53
CA PHE A 169 -26.04 8.17 2.99
C PHE A 169 -26.24 6.81 3.68
N ARG A 170 -25.92 5.71 2.99
CA ARG A 170 -25.98 4.37 3.56
C ARG A 170 -24.73 4.10 4.41
N TRP A 171 -24.73 4.61 5.65
CA TRP A 171 -23.56 4.60 6.54
C TRP A 171 -23.01 3.20 6.81
N ASN A 172 -23.87 2.23 7.09
CA ASN A 172 -23.42 0.86 7.35
C ASN A 172 -22.69 0.26 6.14
N ASP A 173 -23.16 0.54 4.92
CA ASP A 173 -22.48 0.10 3.70
C ASP A 173 -21.13 0.82 3.53
N GLN A 174 -21.08 2.12 3.83
CA GLN A 174 -19.81 2.86 3.80
C GLN A 174 -18.79 2.27 4.78
N PHE A 175 -19.21 1.91 6.00
CA PHE A 175 -18.32 1.26 6.96
C PHE A 175 -17.84 -0.09 6.45
N ASN A 176 -18.75 -0.95 5.98
CA ASN A 176 -18.42 -2.29 5.46
C ASN A 176 -17.52 -2.25 4.24
N LEU A 177 -17.63 -1.22 3.42
CA LEU A 177 -16.79 -1.00 2.24
C LEU A 177 -15.45 -0.32 2.58
N SER A 178 -15.27 0.24 3.78
CA SER A 178 -14.02 0.89 4.19
C SER A 178 -12.89 -0.13 4.42
N VAL A 179 -11.64 0.34 4.39
CA VAL A 179 -10.46 -0.51 4.66
C VAL A 179 -10.43 -0.96 6.12
N ASP A 180 -10.88 -0.11 7.03
CA ASP A 180 -11.04 -0.40 8.46
C ASP A 180 -12.47 -0.04 8.90
N PRO A 181 -13.41 -1.00 8.81
CA PRO A 181 -14.82 -0.78 9.18
C PRO A 181 -15.03 -0.34 10.62
N ALA A 182 -14.28 -0.92 11.55
CA ALA A 182 -14.41 -0.61 12.98
C ALA A 182 -13.99 0.83 13.28
N ARG A 183 -12.87 1.28 12.72
CA ARG A 183 -12.37 2.66 12.86
C ARG A 183 -13.34 3.66 12.23
N ALA A 184 -13.83 3.36 11.03
CA ALA A 184 -14.79 4.22 10.33
C ALA A 184 -16.09 4.40 11.11
N ALA A 185 -16.67 3.31 11.63
CA ALA A 185 -17.86 3.34 12.46
C ALA A 185 -17.64 4.10 13.76
N SER A 186 -16.55 3.84 14.48
CA SER A 186 -16.21 4.53 15.72
C SER A 186 -16.10 6.04 15.53
N MET A 187 -15.34 6.48 14.52
CA MET A 187 -15.16 7.92 14.24
C MET A 187 -16.46 8.62 13.85
N HIS A 188 -17.34 7.94 13.12
CA HIS A 188 -18.65 8.49 12.80
C HIS A 188 -19.54 8.61 14.03
N ASP A 189 -19.60 7.56 14.86
CA ASP A 189 -20.50 7.46 16.01
C ASP A 189 -20.08 8.38 17.18
N GLU A 190 -18.81 8.76 17.30
CA GLU A 190 -18.31 9.73 18.30
C GLU A 190 -19.07 11.04 18.29
N THR A 191 -19.50 11.51 17.14
CA THR A 191 -20.04 12.86 16.98
C THR A 191 -21.52 12.89 16.58
N LEU A 192 -22.09 11.78 16.10
CA LEU A 192 -23.50 11.67 15.71
C LEU A 192 -24.35 10.80 16.64
N GLY A 193 -23.83 10.41 17.81
CA GLY A 193 -24.63 9.78 18.84
C GLY A 193 -25.03 8.33 18.58
N GLY A 194 -24.13 7.52 18.05
CA GLY A 194 -24.31 6.07 17.90
C GLY A 194 -25.29 5.67 16.78
N SER A 195 -26.06 4.60 16.99
CA SER A 195 -26.91 4.01 15.94
C SER A 195 -27.94 4.97 15.34
N GLY A 196 -28.41 5.97 16.07
CA GLY A 196 -29.36 6.97 15.56
C GLY A 196 -28.75 7.92 14.53
N GLY A 197 -27.44 8.15 14.58
CA GLY A 197 -26.73 8.97 13.58
C GLY A 197 -26.53 8.28 12.24
N ARG A 198 -26.71 6.97 12.16
CA ARG A 198 -26.53 6.19 10.93
C ARG A 198 -27.69 6.32 9.95
N ASP A 199 -28.81 6.91 10.36
CA ASP A 199 -29.93 7.27 9.50
C ASP A 199 -29.86 8.75 9.04
N ALA A 200 -28.85 9.50 9.48
CA ALA A 200 -28.68 10.90 9.12
C ALA A 200 -28.18 11.05 7.68
N HIS A 201 -28.81 11.96 6.93
CA HIS A 201 -28.38 12.30 5.56
C HIS A 201 -27.31 13.41 5.55
N PHE A 202 -26.41 13.38 6.52
CA PHE A 202 -25.23 14.26 6.64
C PHE A 202 -24.25 13.66 7.65
N CYS A 203 -23.00 14.08 7.63
CA CYS A 203 -22.05 13.80 8.72
C CYS A 203 -21.85 15.04 9.60
N SER A 204 -21.29 14.86 10.78
CA SER A 204 -21.02 15.95 11.72
C SER A 204 -20.04 17.00 11.18
N MET A 205 -19.21 16.67 10.20
CA MET A 205 -18.25 17.60 9.59
C MET A 205 -18.92 18.82 8.97
N CYS A 206 -19.98 18.62 8.17
CA CYS A 206 -20.72 19.69 7.51
C CYS A 206 -22.04 20.01 8.21
N GLY A 207 -22.60 19.06 8.97
CA GLY A 207 -23.94 19.19 9.55
C GLY A 207 -25.06 19.22 8.50
N PRO A 208 -26.32 19.39 8.94
CA PRO A 208 -27.47 19.27 8.04
C PRO A 208 -27.63 20.43 7.05
N GLY A 209 -27.06 21.60 7.35
CA GLY A 209 -27.26 22.81 6.53
C GLY A 209 -26.17 23.06 5.48
N PHE A 210 -25.03 22.40 5.58
CA PHE A 210 -23.86 22.66 4.72
C PHE A 210 -23.28 21.41 4.02
N CYS A 211 -23.97 20.27 4.08
CA CYS A 211 -23.52 19.06 3.39
C CYS A 211 -23.79 19.18 1.89
N PRO A 212 -22.73 19.26 1.02
CA PRO A 212 -22.92 19.39 -0.43
C PRO A 212 -23.70 18.22 -1.04
N MET A 213 -23.48 17.00 -0.53
CA MET A 213 -24.18 15.79 -1.01
C MET A 213 -25.68 15.87 -0.71
N LYS A 214 -26.04 16.30 0.52
CA LYS A 214 -27.44 16.50 0.88
C LYS A 214 -28.08 17.58 0.03
N LEU A 215 -27.45 18.74 -0.10
CA LEU A 215 -27.96 19.84 -0.92
C LEU A 215 -28.12 19.44 -2.39
N ALA A 216 -27.17 18.70 -2.97
CA ALA A 216 -27.29 18.21 -4.33
C ALA A 216 -28.48 17.24 -4.48
N ARG A 217 -28.65 16.32 -3.52
CA ARG A 217 -29.77 15.38 -3.53
C ARG A 217 -31.10 16.07 -3.43
N ASP A 218 -31.25 17.03 -2.48
CA ASP A 218 -32.49 17.81 -2.29
C ASP A 218 -32.89 18.54 -3.59
N LEU A 219 -31.91 18.93 -4.46
CA LEU A 219 -32.17 19.55 -5.75
C LEU A 219 -32.61 18.56 -6.85
N PHE A 220 -32.35 17.29 -6.72
CA PHE A 220 -32.74 16.27 -7.69
C PHE A 220 -34.05 15.55 -7.28
N ASP A 221 -34.44 15.63 -6.01
CA ASP A 221 -35.64 15.01 -5.49
C ASP A 221 -36.90 15.96 -5.61
N ASP A 222 -36.68 17.25 -5.98
CA ASP A 222 -37.69 18.24 -6.35
C ASP A 222 -37.99 18.24 -7.88
#